data_ed3e3bfeaca140f8999b6810363202a7
#
_entry.id   ed3e3bfeaca140f8999b6810363202a7
#
_cell.length_a   1.000
_cell.length_b   1.000
_cell.length_c   1.000
_cell.angle_alpha   90.00
_cell.angle_beta   90.00
_cell.angle_gamma   90.00
#
_symmetry.space_group_name_H-M   'P 1'
#
loop_
_entity.id
_entity.type
_entity.pdbx_description
1 polymer ?
#
loop_
_entity_poly.entity_id
_entity_poly.type
_entity_poly.pdbx_seq_one_letter_code
_entity_poly.pdbx_strand_id
1 'polypeptide(L)'
;MSNRNEYDEASYPEVGPLAAPARGQLLLKGVRPYGEGEDVDVLIEDGVIAEIGENLTVEDGVEVLEFDSLVLLPGLVDIHVHLREPGREDTETLATGSAAAARGLSLIHI
;
A
#
# COMPACT_ATOMS: atom_id res chain seq x y z
N MET A 1 -8.76 31.18 -4.33
CA MET A 1 -9.01 30.07 -4.11
C MET A 1 -8.64 29.55 -2.95
N SER A 2 -8.79 29.34 -2.28
CA SER A 2 -8.38 28.88 -1.35
C SER A 2 -8.95 27.89 -0.75
N ASN A 3 -9.70 27.16 -1.26
CA ASN A 3 -10.24 26.06 -0.64
C ASN A 3 -9.27 25.00 -0.58
N ARG A 4 -8.05 25.28 -0.45
CA ARG A 4 -7.10 24.25 -0.26
C ARG A 4 -7.40 23.42 0.92
N ASN A 5 -8.04 23.99 1.90
CA ASN A 5 -8.30 23.20 3.10
C ASN A 5 -9.25 22.05 2.85
N GLU A 6 -10.00 22.10 1.77
CA GLU A 6 -10.85 20.98 1.46
C GLU A 6 -10.06 19.77 1.08
N TYR A 7 -8.82 19.97 0.64
CA TYR A 7 -8.00 18.88 0.20
C TYR A 7 -6.80 18.70 1.12
N ASP A 8 -6.89 19.24 2.32
CA ASP A 8 -5.85 19.10 3.31
C ASP A 8 -5.77 17.64 3.71
N GLU A 9 -4.59 17.14 3.95
CA GLU A 9 -4.42 15.76 4.36
C GLU A 9 -5.22 15.43 5.62
N ALA A 10 -5.46 16.40 6.46
CA ALA A 10 -6.25 16.16 7.67
C ALA A 10 -7.69 15.79 7.35
N SER A 11 -8.15 16.10 6.14
CA SER A 11 -9.52 15.80 5.74
C SER A 11 -9.68 14.42 5.17
N TYR A 12 -8.60 13.67 4.97
CA TYR A 12 -8.67 12.40 4.30
C TYR A 12 -8.10 11.31 5.16
N PRO A 13 -8.50 10.06 4.90
CA PRO A 13 -7.87 8.93 5.56
C PRO A 13 -6.39 8.94 5.28
N GLU A 14 -5.67 8.25 6.11
CA GLU A 14 -4.26 8.16 6.03
C GLU A 14 -3.75 7.89 4.65
N VAL A 15 -2.96 8.78 4.11
CA VAL A 15 -2.30 8.57 2.83
C VAL A 15 -0.80 8.62 3.00
N GLY A 16 -0.32 8.52 4.23
CA GLY A 16 1.09 8.60 4.52
C GLY A 16 1.96 7.65 3.70
N PRO A 17 1.55 6.40 3.48
CA PRO A 17 2.39 5.51 2.69
C PRO A 17 2.59 5.96 1.25
N LEU A 18 1.70 6.81 0.74
CA LEU A 18 1.85 7.34 -0.61
C LEU A 18 2.74 8.56 -0.63
N ALA A 19 2.87 9.23 0.50
CA ALA A 19 3.67 10.45 0.58
C ALA A 19 5.06 10.18 1.11
N ALA A 20 5.24 9.14 1.92
CA ALA A 20 6.53 8.82 2.52
C ALA A 20 6.66 7.33 2.69
N PRO A 21 7.85 6.79 2.61
CA PRO A 21 8.03 5.35 2.80
C PRO A 21 7.67 4.95 4.22
N ALA A 22 7.08 3.78 4.35
CA ALA A 22 6.80 3.22 5.66
C ALA A 22 8.11 2.95 6.38
N ARG A 23 8.11 3.12 7.69
CA ARG A 23 9.28 2.85 8.50
C ARG A 23 9.01 1.71 9.45
N GLY A 24 10.07 1.05 9.87
CA GLY A 24 9.97 -0.05 10.79
C GLY A 24 9.72 -1.36 10.08
N GLN A 25 9.41 -2.38 10.85
CA GLN A 25 9.25 -3.73 10.33
C GLN A 25 7.79 -4.14 10.31
N LEU A 26 7.44 -4.95 9.33
CA LEU A 26 6.12 -5.57 9.21
C LEU A 26 6.34 -7.00 8.74
N LEU A 27 5.75 -7.96 9.42
CA LEU A 27 5.85 -9.35 9.03
C LEU A 27 4.50 -9.83 8.51
N LEU A 28 4.49 -10.36 7.30
CA LEU A 28 3.30 -10.99 6.72
C LEU A 28 3.49 -12.49 6.84
N LYS A 29 2.56 -13.17 7.51
CA LYS A 29 2.65 -14.61 7.70
C LYS A 29 1.57 -15.32 6.92
N GLY A 30 1.95 -16.41 6.26
CA GLY A 30 0.97 -17.26 5.60
C GLY A 30 0.51 -16.75 4.26
N VAL A 31 1.43 -16.27 3.44
CA VAL A 31 1.11 -15.77 2.10
C VAL A 31 1.75 -16.66 1.05
N ARG A 32 1.19 -16.65 -0.15
CA ARG A 32 1.71 -17.43 -1.26
C ARG A 32 2.05 -16.49 -2.42
N PRO A 33 3.32 -16.22 -2.66
CA PRO A 33 3.71 -15.36 -3.77
C PRO A 33 3.20 -15.93 -5.09
N TYR A 34 2.47 -15.11 -5.83
CA TYR A 34 1.84 -15.47 -7.09
C TYR A 34 0.90 -16.67 -6.98
N GLY A 35 0.51 -17.06 -5.77
CA GLY A 35 -0.36 -18.22 -5.58
C GLY A 35 0.33 -19.54 -5.81
N GLU A 36 1.65 -19.57 -5.86
CA GLU A 36 2.40 -20.78 -6.14
C GLU A 36 3.16 -21.27 -4.92
N GLY A 37 3.45 -22.53 -4.87
CA GLY A 37 4.25 -23.13 -3.80
C GLY A 37 3.54 -23.16 -2.47
N GLU A 38 4.33 -23.28 -1.42
CA GLU A 38 3.82 -23.35 -0.07
C GLU A 38 3.67 -21.97 0.52
N ASP A 39 2.96 -21.86 1.62
CA ASP A 39 2.83 -20.59 2.33
C ASP A 39 4.21 -20.18 2.86
N VAL A 40 4.50 -18.91 2.76
CA VAL A 40 5.74 -18.34 3.28
C VAL A 40 5.43 -17.09 4.07
N ASP A 41 6.45 -16.61 4.77
CA ASP A 41 6.37 -15.35 5.48
C ASP A 41 7.22 -14.33 4.74
N VAL A 42 6.82 -13.07 4.79
CA VAL A 42 7.54 -11.98 4.14
C VAL A 42 7.80 -10.90 5.16
N LEU A 43 9.07 -10.58 5.35
CA LEU A 43 9.47 -9.50 6.24
C LEU A 43 9.73 -8.25 5.42
N ILE A 44 9.08 -7.17 5.80
CA ILE A 44 9.26 -5.88 5.16
C ILE A 44 9.93 -4.95 6.16
N GLU A 45 11.01 -4.30 5.74
CA GLU A 45 11.72 -3.35 6.56
C GLU A 45 11.81 -2.03 5.82
N ASP A 46 11.31 -0.97 6.44
CA ASP A 46 11.35 0.38 5.88
C ASP A 46 10.87 0.43 4.43
N GLY A 47 9.82 -0.31 4.16
CA GLY A 47 9.19 -0.29 2.84
C GLY A 47 9.83 -1.21 1.81
N VAL A 48 10.79 -2.02 2.22
CA VAL A 48 11.50 -2.92 1.30
C VAL A 48 11.34 -4.36 1.79
N ILE A 49 11.17 -5.29 0.87
CA ILE A 49 11.11 -6.70 1.24
C ILE A 49 12.53 -7.11 1.65
N ALA A 50 12.67 -7.46 2.92
CA ALA A 50 13.97 -7.81 3.46
C ALA A 50 14.23 -9.30 3.43
N GLU A 51 13.20 -10.11 3.61
CA GLU A 51 13.39 -11.56 3.66
C GLU A 51 12.09 -12.28 3.31
N ILE A 52 12.20 -13.38 2.61
CA ILE A 52 11.07 -14.28 2.32
C ILE A 52 11.51 -15.66 2.75
N GLY A 53 10.72 -16.33 3.54
CA GLY A 53 11.09 -17.66 4.02
C GLY A 53 10.01 -18.28 4.87
N GLU A 54 10.31 -19.42 5.46
CA GLU A 54 9.36 -20.11 6.31
C GLU A 54 9.66 -19.78 7.77
N ASN A 55 8.60 -19.61 8.53
CA ASN A 55 8.70 -19.43 9.98
C ASN A 55 9.66 -18.30 10.38
N LEU A 56 9.54 -17.18 9.73
CA LEU A 56 10.35 -16.02 10.12
C LEU A 56 9.91 -15.51 11.48
N THR A 57 10.86 -15.05 12.26
CA THR A 57 10.58 -14.51 13.59
C THR A 57 11.01 -13.05 13.63
N VAL A 58 10.32 -12.28 14.44
CA VAL A 58 10.63 -10.86 14.63
C VAL A 58 10.62 -10.58 16.13
N GLU A 59 11.16 -9.45 16.51
CA GLU A 59 11.18 -9.05 17.90
C GLU A 59 9.80 -8.61 18.37
N ASP A 60 9.61 -8.57 19.67
CA ASP A 60 8.36 -8.10 20.24
C ASP A 60 8.14 -6.66 19.83
N GLY A 61 6.89 -6.33 19.56
CA GLY A 61 6.53 -4.98 19.15
C GLY A 61 6.48 -4.80 17.64
N VAL A 62 6.98 -5.75 16.87
CA VAL A 62 6.86 -5.68 15.41
C VAL A 62 5.45 -6.10 15.02
N GLU A 63 4.85 -5.36 14.10
CA GLU A 63 3.52 -5.69 13.63
C GLU A 63 3.55 -6.98 12.81
N VAL A 64 2.67 -7.91 13.12
CA VAL A 64 2.55 -9.17 12.40
C VAL A 64 1.13 -9.29 11.87
N LEU A 65 0.99 -9.51 10.58
CA LEU A 65 -0.30 -9.76 9.97
C LEU A 65 -0.34 -11.21 9.54
N GLU A 66 -1.29 -11.97 10.08
CA GLU A 66 -1.41 -13.39 9.78
C GLU A 66 -2.53 -13.62 8.78
N PHE A 67 -2.24 -14.40 7.79
CA PHE A 67 -3.19 -14.70 6.74
C PHE A 67 -3.35 -16.21 6.61
N ASP A 68 -4.41 -16.63 5.97
CA ASP A 68 -4.69 -18.05 5.76
C ASP A 68 -4.50 -18.32 4.27
N SER A 69 -3.24 -18.39 3.88
CA SER A 69 -2.85 -18.77 2.50
C SER A 69 -3.34 -17.80 1.44
N LEU A 70 -3.27 -16.51 1.72
CA LEU A 70 -3.65 -15.52 0.72
C LEU A 70 -2.57 -15.35 -0.34
N VAL A 71 -3.01 -15.09 -1.55
CA VAL A 71 -2.08 -14.86 -2.66
C VAL A 71 -1.45 -13.47 -2.52
N LEU A 72 -0.14 -13.42 -2.61
CA LEU A 72 0.60 -12.17 -2.56
C LEU A 72 1.05 -11.82 -3.98
N LEU A 73 0.65 -10.65 -4.45
CA LEU A 73 1.00 -10.19 -5.79
C LEU A 73 1.66 -8.82 -5.71
N PRO A 74 2.50 -8.48 -6.68
CA PRO A 74 2.94 -7.09 -6.81
C PRO A 74 1.75 -6.19 -7.05
N GLY A 75 1.86 -4.93 -6.64
CA GLY A 75 0.81 -3.98 -6.93
C GLY A 75 0.63 -3.82 -8.44
N LEU A 76 -0.58 -3.51 -8.83
CA LEU A 76 -0.90 -3.38 -10.25
C LEU A 76 -0.37 -2.06 -10.79
N VAL A 77 -0.03 -2.05 -12.07
CA VAL A 77 0.44 -0.85 -12.75
C VAL A 77 -0.67 -0.39 -13.68
N ASP A 78 -1.06 0.88 -13.54
CA ASP A 78 -2.08 1.46 -14.40
C ASP A 78 -1.36 2.42 -15.34
N ILE A 79 -1.31 2.09 -16.61
CA ILE A 79 -0.53 2.84 -17.58
C ILE A 79 -1.29 4.04 -18.15
N HIS A 80 -2.56 4.21 -17.80
CA HIS A 80 -3.33 5.36 -18.26
C HIS A 80 -4.42 5.66 -17.25
N VAL A 81 -4.29 6.79 -16.55
CA VAL A 81 -5.24 7.12 -15.51
C VAL A 81 -5.51 8.62 -15.54
N HIS A 82 -6.74 9.01 -15.21
CA HIS A 82 -7.12 10.40 -15.06
C HIS A 82 -7.57 10.59 -13.63
N LEU A 83 -6.87 11.43 -12.91
CA LEU A 83 -7.19 11.67 -11.51
C LEU A 83 -8.04 12.93 -11.31
N ARG A 84 -8.49 13.53 -12.38
CA ARG A 84 -9.46 14.66 -12.37
C ARG A 84 -8.92 15.95 -11.79
N GLU A 85 -7.66 16.02 -11.47
CA GLU A 85 -7.04 17.24 -10.99
C GLU A 85 -5.80 17.50 -11.84
N PRO A 86 -5.68 18.70 -12.39
CA PRO A 86 -6.57 19.84 -12.23
C PRO A 86 -7.78 19.75 -13.16
N GLY A 87 -8.87 20.42 -12.79
CA GLY A 87 -10.01 20.59 -13.67
C GLY A 87 -11.31 20.05 -13.13
N ARG A 88 -11.31 18.94 -12.44
CA ARG A 88 -12.53 18.34 -11.91
C ARG A 88 -12.33 17.94 -10.46
N GLU A 89 -11.83 18.84 -9.68
CA GLU A 89 -11.62 18.59 -8.26
C GLU A 89 -12.91 18.31 -7.51
N ASP A 90 -14.03 18.73 -8.10
CA ASP A 90 -15.31 18.44 -7.51
C ASP A 90 -15.64 16.95 -7.51
N THR A 91 -15.03 16.19 -8.41
CA THR A 91 -15.28 14.75 -8.45
C THR A 91 -14.17 13.98 -7.79
N GLU A 92 -12.91 14.46 -7.87
CA GLU A 92 -11.81 13.71 -7.37
C GLU A 92 -10.58 14.58 -7.29
N THR A 93 -9.77 14.43 -6.27
CA THR A 93 -8.49 15.11 -6.17
C THR A 93 -7.37 14.08 -6.35
N LEU A 94 -6.14 14.54 -6.48
CA LEU A 94 -4.99 13.63 -6.53
C LEU A 94 -4.93 12.80 -5.25
N ALA A 95 -5.22 13.41 -4.10
CA ALA A 95 -5.17 12.68 -2.84
C ALA A 95 -6.24 11.59 -2.78
N THR A 96 -7.48 11.91 -3.13
CA THR A 96 -8.55 10.91 -3.05
C THR A 96 -8.40 9.85 -4.14
N GLY A 97 -7.99 10.24 -5.33
CA GLY A 97 -7.77 9.30 -6.42
C GLY A 97 -6.63 8.35 -6.12
N SER A 98 -5.54 8.88 -5.56
CA SER A 98 -4.40 8.04 -5.20
C SER A 98 -4.76 7.06 -4.09
N ALA A 99 -5.52 7.51 -3.10
CA ALA A 99 -5.95 6.63 -2.01
C ALA A 99 -6.87 5.53 -2.54
N ALA A 100 -7.77 5.86 -3.47
CA ALA A 100 -8.65 4.87 -4.07
C ALA A 100 -7.84 3.87 -4.89
N ALA A 101 -6.85 4.33 -5.64
CA ALA A 101 -5.99 3.46 -6.43
C ALA A 101 -5.22 2.50 -5.54
N ALA A 102 -4.70 2.96 -4.42
CA ALA A 102 -3.97 2.11 -3.50
C ALA A 102 -4.88 1.02 -2.92
N ARG A 103 -6.10 1.38 -2.57
CA ARG A 103 -7.05 0.38 -2.06
C ARG A 103 -7.41 -0.63 -3.14
N GLY A 104 -7.36 -0.22 -4.41
CA GLY A 104 -7.64 -1.11 -5.53
C GLY A 104 -6.40 -1.86 -6.04
N LEU A 105 -5.31 -1.87 -5.26
CA LEU A 105 -4.08 -2.60 -5.58
C LEU A 105 -3.27 -1.97 -6.71
N SER A 106 -3.60 -0.77 -7.15
CA SER A 106 -2.84 -0.11 -8.20
C SER A 106 -1.81 0.82 -7.54
N LEU A 107 -0.56 0.47 -7.62
CA LEU A 107 0.50 1.18 -6.93
C LEU A 107 1.32 2.11 -7.83
N ILE A 108 1.26 1.94 -9.13
CA ILE A 108 2.00 2.76 -10.07
C ILE A 108 1.06 3.30 -11.12
N HIS A 109 1.08 4.61 -11.33
CA HIS A 109 0.25 5.25 -12.33
C HIS A 109 1.17 5.97 -13.32
N ILE A 110 0.96 5.74 -14.57
CA ILE A 110 1.76 6.36 -15.63
C ILE A 110 0.88 7.19 -16.54
#